data_ec7e5bc237eb1ba20e02324545325870
#
_entry.id   ec7e5bc237eb1ba20e02324545325870
#
_cell.length_a   1.000
_cell.length_b   1.000
_cell.length_c   1.000
_cell.angle_alpha   90.00
_cell.angle_beta   90.00
_cell.angle_gamma   90.00
#
_symmetry.space_group_name_H-M   'P 1'
#
loop_
_entity.id
_entity.type
_entity.pdbx_description
1 polymer ?
#
loop_
_entity_poly.entity_id
_entity_poly.type
_entity_poly.pdbx_seq_one_letter_code
_entity_poly.pdbx_strand_id
1 'polypeptide(L)'
;DPKADLTFKKIFGEHPDLVISLLNALLPFSEEQRITEIEYLPAEMPPEKPLFKNTIVDVRCKATDGRQFIVEMQMEWTTAFKQRVLFNASKVYVRQLKKSKKYHLLQPVYSLSLVNDVFENDIEDFYHYYRLVHEEHTEKVIDGLHLVFVELPKFKPHTISEKKMQVLWLRFLTEIGEDTKEVPVELVENAEVKQALEIVEESAYTDKELAQYDKFW
;
A
#
# COMPACT_ATOMS: atom_id res chain seq x y z
N ASP A 1 7.77 -8.69 -12.70
CA ASP A 1 7.88 -7.40 -12.00
C ASP A 1 6.89 -7.34 -10.83
N PRO A 2 7.36 -7.09 -9.58
CA PRO A 2 6.48 -7.02 -8.40
C PRO A 2 5.46 -5.87 -8.45
N LYS A 3 5.64 -4.89 -9.34
CA LYS A 3 4.75 -3.75 -9.54
C LYS A 3 3.60 -4.03 -10.50
N ALA A 4 3.68 -5.12 -11.30
CA ALA A 4 2.58 -5.51 -12.17
C ALA A 4 1.33 -5.87 -11.36
N ASP A 5 0.15 -5.44 -11.83
CA ASP A 5 -1.12 -5.53 -11.09
C ASP A 5 -1.41 -6.93 -10.55
N LEU A 6 -1.26 -7.95 -11.40
CA LEU A 6 -1.48 -9.35 -10.99
C LEU A 6 -0.47 -9.80 -9.93
N THR A 7 0.81 -9.50 -10.14
CA THR A 7 1.89 -9.89 -9.23
C THR A 7 1.74 -9.19 -7.88
N PHE A 8 1.48 -7.89 -7.89
CA PHE A 8 1.28 -7.10 -6.68
C PHE A 8 0.12 -7.63 -5.83
N LYS A 9 -1.02 -7.90 -6.47
CA LYS A 9 -2.20 -8.48 -5.81
C LYS A 9 -1.94 -9.88 -5.30
N LYS A 10 -1.17 -10.70 -6.01
CA LYS A 10 -0.80 -12.04 -5.56
C LYS A 10 0.10 -11.97 -4.32
N ILE A 11 1.11 -11.10 -4.31
CA ILE A 11 2.02 -10.93 -3.16
C ILE A 11 1.27 -10.38 -1.94
N PHE A 12 0.58 -9.26 -2.09
CA PHE A 12 0.04 -8.51 -0.95
C PHE A 12 -1.46 -8.73 -0.70
N GLY A 13 -2.18 -9.28 -1.67
CA GLY A 13 -3.61 -9.57 -1.54
C GLY A 13 -3.92 -11.00 -1.11
N GLU A 14 -2.95 -11.92 -1.15
CA GLU A 14 -3.14 -13.33 -0.80
C GLU A 14 -2.28 -13.78 0.38
N HIS A 15 -1.25 -13.01 0.77
CA HIS A 15 -0.31 -13.33 1.84
C HIS A 15 -0.39 -12.30 2.98
N PRO A 16 -1.17 -12.57 4.06
CA PRO A 16 -1.37 -11.62 5.17
C PRO A 16 -0.07 -11.20 5.87
N ASP A 17 0.87 -12.11 6.02
CA ASP A 17 2.20 -11.88 6.60
C ASP A 17 3.00 -10.84 5.81
N LEU A 18 2.97 -10.91 4.47
CA LEU A 18 3.69 -9.99 3.60
C LEU A 18 3.07 -8.58 3.63
N VAL A 19 1.75 -8.47 3.55
CA VAL A 19 1.11 -7.14 3.63
C VAL A 19 1.24 -6.53 5.03
N ILE A 20 1.20 -7.32 6.10
CA ILE A 20 1.48 -6.86 7.47
C ILE A 20 2.91 -6.30 7.56
N SER A 21 3.89 -7.04 7.03
CA SER A 21 5.30 -6.61 7.00
C SER A 21 5.47 -5.30 6.24
N LEU A 22 4.87 -5.18 5.04
CA LEU A 22 4.88 -3.96 4.23
C LEU A 22 4.26 -2.77 4.97
N LEU A 23 3.06 -2.94 5.53
CA LEU A 23 2.35 -1.89 6.25
C LEU A 23 3.10 -1.42 7.48
N ASN A 24 3.65 -2.36 8.29
CA ASN A 24 4.46 -2.02 9.45
C ASN A 24 5.79 -1.35 9.09
N ALA A 25 6.31 -1.60 7.90
CA ALA A 25 7.55 -0.99 7.41
C ALA A 25 7.35 0.44 6.87
N LEU A 26 6.21 0.70 6.22
CA LEU A 26 5.98 1.93 5.48
C LEU A 26 4.98 2.89 6.14
N LEU A 27 4.14 2.44 7.07
CA LEU A 27 3.24 3.32 7.81
C LEU A 27 3.91 3.87 9.08
N PRO A 28 3.50 5.07 9.53
CA PRO A 28 4.17 5.77 10.64
C PRO A 28 3.72 5.23 12.01
N PHE A 29 3.89 3.94 12.24
CA PHE A 29 3.51 3.26 13.48
C PHE A 29 4.65 3.23 14.49
N SER A 30 4.31 3.45 15.77
CA SER A 30 5.16 3.05 16.90
C SER A 30 5.13 1.53 17.07
N GLU A 31 6.07 0.98 17.86
CA GLU A 31 6.09 -0.48 18.15
C GLU A 31 4.75 -0.97 18.74
N GLU A 32 4.09 -0.15 19.57
CA GLU A 32 2.81 -0.47 20.20
C GLU A 32 1.63 -0.46 19.20
N GLN A 33 1.78 0.24 18.09
CA GLN A 33 0.77 0.37 17.03
C GLN A 33 0.94 -0.64 15.90
N ARG A 34 1.98 -1.50 15.97
CA ARG A 34 2.23 -2.49 14.92
C ARG A 34 1.05 -3.41 14.71
N ILE A 35 0.81 -3.72 13.46
CA ILE A 35 -0.21 -4.68 13.02
C ILE A 35 0.35 -6.08 13.26
N THR A 36 -0.42 -6.94 13.92
CA THR A 36 -0.07 -8.35 14.16
C THR A 36 -0.95 -9.31 13.39
N GLU A 37 -2.18 -8.89 13.09
CA GLU A 37 -3.16 -9.73 12.41
C GLU A 37 -4.12 -8.86 11.59
N ILE A 38 -4.51 -9.35 10.43
CA ILE A 38 -5.50 -8.71 9.55
C ILE A 38 -6.54 -9.72 9.05
N GLU A 39 -7.68 -9.18 8.60
CA GLU A 39 -8.60 -9.84 7.69
C GLU A 39 -8.65 -9.08 6.35
N TYR A 40 -8.61 -9.79 5.24
CA TYR A 40 -8.85 -9.17 3.93
C TYR A 40 -10.31 -8.76 3.79
N LEU A 41 -10.53 -7.62 3.19
CA LEU A 41 -11.85 -7.10 2.84
C LEU A 41 -11.99 -7.06 1.31
N PRO A 42 -13.21 -7.11 0.76
CA PRO A 42 -13.40 -6.97 -0.68
C PRO A 42 -12.72 -5.69 -1.21
N ALA A 43 -11.86 -5.85 -2.21
CA ALA A 43 -11.17 -4.75 -2.88
C ALA A 43 -12.16 -3.87 -3.66
N GLU A 44 -13.20 -4.47 -4.22
CA GLU A 44 -14.28 -3.74 -4.87
C GLU A 44 -15.25 -3.14 -3.85
N MET A 45 -15.51 -1.85 -4.01
CA MET A 45 -16.45 -1.10 -3.20
C MET A 45 -17.58 -0.56 -4.08
N PRO A 46 -18.64 -1.37 -4.35
CA PRO A 46 -19.73 -0.95 -5.19
C PRO A 46 -20.42 0.30 -4.63
N PRO A 47 -21.02 1.14 -5.48
CA PRO A 47 -21.73 2.31 -5.02
C PRO A 47 -23.01 1.92 -4.28
N GLU A 48 -23.42 2.72 -3.29
CA GLU A 48 -24.71 2.54 -2.59
C GLU A 48 -25.91 2.87 -3.48
N LYS A 49 -25.69 3.67 -4.51
CA LYS A 49 -26.70 4.04 -5.52
C LYS A 49 -26.09 3.90 -6.92
N PRO A 50 -26.87 3.49 -7.94
CA PRO A 50 -26.37 3.23 -9.30
C PRO A 50 -25.61 4.39 -9.97
N LEU A 51 -25.88 5.63 -9.56
CA LEU A 51 -25.26 6.84 -10.14
C LEU A 51 -23.92 7.23 -9.47
N PHE A 52 -23.53 6.56 -8.37
CA PHE A 52 -22.27 6.84 -7.70
C PHE A 52 -21.13 5.98 -8.27
N LYS A 53 -19.91 6.50 -8.15
CA LYS A 53 -18.72 5.86 -8.71
C LYS A 53 -18.41 4.54 -7.99
N ASN A 54 -18.24 3.45 -8.76
CA ASN A 54 -17.62 2.24 -8.26
C ASN A 54 -16.14 2.49 -7.96
N THR A 55 -15.59 1.76 -7.03
CA THR A 55 -14.20 1.90 -6.62
C THR A 55 -13.58 0.53 -6.45
N ILE A 56 -12.44 0.32 -7.07
CA ILE A 56 -11.64 -0.89 -6.91
C ILE A 56 -10.26 -0.43 -6.46
N VAL A 57 -9.72 -1.08 -5.44
CA VAL A 57 -8.36 -0.88 -4.92
C VAL A 57 -7.59 -2.20 -5.04
N ASP A 58 -6.26 -2.17 -4.98
CA ASP A 58 -5.50 -3.42 -5.16
C ASP A 58 -5.63 -4.34 -3.95
N VAL A 59 -5.38 -3.80 -2.75
CA VAL A 59 -5.51 -4.56 -1.51
C VAL A 59 -6.29 -3.74 -0.49
N ARG A 60 -7.22 -4.39 0.22
CA ARG A 60 -7.95 -3.82 1.33
C ARG A 60 -8.02 -4.81 2.49
N CYS A 61 -7.64 -4.35 3.67
CA CYS A 61 -7.68 -5.19 4.86
C CYS A 61 -8.04 -4.39 6.12
N LYS A 62 -8.32 -5.11 7.21
CA LYS A 62 -8.65 -4.55 8.51
C LYS A 62 -7.87 -5.29 9.59
N ALA A 63 -7.24 -4.55 10.51
CA ALA A 63 -6.59 -5.12 11.68
C ALA A 63 -7.61 -5.47 12.78
N THR A 64 -7.18 -6.26 13.75
CA THR A 64 -8.01 -6.69 14.90
C THR A 64 -8.51 -5.54 15.74
N ASP A 65 -7.79 -4.43 15.82
CA ASP A 65 -8.20 -3.20 16.51
C ASP A 65 -9.21 -2.34 15.73
N GLY A 66 -9.55 -2.77 14.50
CA GLY A 66 -10.53 -2.13 13.64
C GLY A 66 -9.99 -1.11 12.65
N ARG A 67 -8.70 -0.71 12.74
CA ARG A 67 -8.05 0.14 11.71
C ARG A 67 -8.18 -0.52 10.35
N GLN A 68 -8.44 0.28 9.31
CA GLN A 68 -8.57 -0.23 7.95
C GLN A 68 -7.45 0.29 7.06
N PHE A 69 -7.02 -0.54 6.13
CA PHE A 69 -5.90 -0.27 5.25
C PHE A 69 -6.30 -0.46 3.80
N ILE A 70 -5.81 0.45 2.97
CA ILE A 70 -5.81 0.36 1.51
C ILE A 70 -4.35 0.37 1.07
N VAL A 71 -3.97 -0.54 0.18
CA VAL A 71 -2.66 -0.51 -0.48
C VAL A 71 -2.90 -0.49 -1.98
N GLU A 72 -2.28 0.44 -2.66
CA GLU A 72 -2.38 0.62 -4.11
C GLU A 72 -0.98 0.74 -4.73
N MET A 73 -0.76 0.07 -5.87
CA MET A 73 0.38 0.28 -6.75
C MET A 73 -0.07 1.12 -7.95
N GLN A 74 0.57 2.24 -8.16
CA GLN A 74 0.28 3.15 -9.27
C GLN A 74 1.49 3.29 -10.18
N MET A 75 1.39 2.83 -11.41
CA MET A 75 2.50 2.84 -12.36
C MET A 75 2.77 4.25 -12.91
N GLU A 76 1.74 5.00 -13.23
CA GLU A 76 1.84 6.35 -13.78
C GLU A 76 1.05 7.35 -12.94
N TRP A 77 1.63 8.53 -12.74
CA TRP A 77 0.94 9.61 -12.05
C TRP A 77 -0.15 10.24 -12.93
N THR A 78 -1.27 10.56 -12.30
CA THR A 78 -2.33 11.39 -12.91
C THR A 78 -2.71 12.53 -11.97
N THR A 79 -3.08 13.70 -12.51
CA THR A 79 -3.48 14.86 -11.71
C THR A 79 -4.65 14.59 -10.77
N ALA A 80 -5.49 13.60 -11.08
CA ALA A 80 -6.64 13.21 -10.26
C ALA A 80 -6.29 12.12 -9.21
N PHE A 81 -5.04 11.64 -9.15
CA PHE A 81 -4.70 10.50 -8.30
C PHE A 81 -4.85 10.81 -6.81
N LYS A 82 -4.34 11.94 -6.32
CA LYS A 82 -4.49 12.35 -4.90
C LYS A 82 -5.98 12.42 -4.50
N GLN A 83 -6.83 12.99 -5.36
CA GLN A 83 -8.27 13.06 -5.14
C GLN A 83 -8.93 11.68 -5.15
N ARG A 84 -8.47 10.78 -6.01
CA ARG A 84 -8.94 9.38 -6.04
C ARG A 84 -8.60 8.65 -4.75
N VAL A 85 -7.36 8.78 -4.28
CA VAL A 85 -6.92 8.18 -3.01
C VAL A 85 -7.72 8.72 -1.83
N LEU A 86 -7.90 10.05 -1.75
CA LEU A 86 -8.74 10.68 -0.74
C LEU A 86 -10.18 10.18 -0.79
N PHE A 87 -10.77 10.08 -2.00
CA PHE A 87 -12.12 9.57 -2.20
C PHE A 87 -12.25 8.12 -1.73
N ASN A 88 -11.30 7.25 -2.11
CA ASN A 88 -11.29 5.83 -1.72
C ASN A 88 -11.18 5.67 -0.19
N ALA A 89 -10.26 6.37 0.44
CA ALA A 89 -10.09 6.37 1.90
C ALA A 89 -11.33 6.89 2.63
N SER A 90 -11.93 7.99 2.14
CA SER A 90 -13.17 8.55 2.69
C SER A 90 -14.34 7.56 2.58
N LYS A 91 -14.46 6.86 1.44
CA LYS A 91 -15.49 5.84 1.23
C LYS A 91 -15.35 4.66 2.21
N VAL A 92 -14.13 4.23 2.49
CA VAL A 92 -13.85 3.21 3.51
C VAL A 92 -14.20 3.75 4.90
N TYR A 93 -13.84 4.99 5.21
CA TYR A 93 -14.11 5.61 6.50
C TYR A 93 -15.60 5.71 6.81
N VAL A 94 -16.40 6.26 5.88
CA VAL A 94 -17.85 6.43 6.11
C VAL A 94 -18.62 5.12 6.14
N ARG A 95 -18.15 4.08 5.45
CA ARG A 95 -18.79 2.75 5.42
C ARG A 95 -18.67 1.96 6.71
N GLN A 96 -17.84 2.38 7.65
CA GLN A 96 -17.72 1.74 8.95
C GLN A 96 -18.98 1.89 9.80
N LEU A 97 -19.77 2.95 9.59
CA LEU A 97 -20.96 3.23 10.35
C LEU A 97 -22.25 2.91 9.58
N LYS A 98 -23.07 2.05 10.17
CA LYS A 98 -24.49 1.90 9.81
C LYS A 98 -25.32 2.91 10.60
N LYS A 99 -26.55 3.19 10.13
CA LYS A 99 -27.47 4.23 10.63
C LYS A 99 -27.65 4.31 12.17
N SER A 100 -27.43 3.22 12.89
CA SER A 100 -27.62 3.14 14.35
C SER A 100 -26.33 3.22 15.18
N LYS A 101 -25.14 3.30 14.54
CA LYS A 101 -23.86 3.30 15.24
C LYS A 101 -23.37 4.71 15.56
N LYS A 102 -22.63 4.84 16.65
CA LYS A 102 -22.11 6.12 17.16
C LYS A 102 -20.76 6.46 16.51
N TYR A 103 -20.51 7.75 16.24
CA TYR A 103 -19.30 8.25 15.56
C TYR A 103 -17.99 7.91 16.26
N HIS A 104 -17.97 7.76 17.59
CA HIS A 104 -16.76 7.38 18.32
C HIS A 104 -16.29 5.94 18.05
N LEU A 105 -17.07 5.15 17.30
CA LEU A 105 -16.68 3.81 16.85
C LEU A 105 -15.93 3.80 15.52
N LEU A 106 -15.82 4.97 14.86
CA LEU A 106 -15.02 5.10 13.67
C LEU A 106 -13.53 4.85 13.98
N GLN A 107 -12.92 4.01 13.19
CA GLN A 107 -11.49 3.71 13.27
C GLN A 107 -10.74 4.40 12.14
N PRO A 108 -9.48 4.76 12.33
CA PRO A 108 -8.66 5.36 11.30
C PRO A 108 -8.55 4.48 10.05
N VAL A 109 -8.46 5.14 8.89
CA VAL A 109 -8.16 4.52 7.60
C VAL A 109 -6.80 5.00 7.13
N TYR A 110 -5.93 4.06 6.84
CA TYR A 110 -4.60 4.30 6.28
C TYR A 110 -4.60 3.88 4.81
N SER A 111 -4.24 4.79 3.92
CA SER A 111 -4.05 4.49 2.50
C SER A 111 -2.57 4.64 2.16
N LEU A 112 -1.94 3.54 1.76
CA LEU A 112 -0.57 3.47 1.29
C LEU A 112 -0.60 3.37 -0.23
N SER A 113 -0.10 4.39 -0.91
CA SER A 113 0.04 4.45 -2.37
C SER A 113 1.51 4.39 -2.75
N LEU A 114 1.92 3.31 -3.40
CA LEU A 114 3.24 3.11 -3.96
C LEU A 114 3.19 3.61 -5.42
N VAL A 115 3.93 4.66 -5.73
CA VAL A 115 3.86 5.35 -7.02
C VAL A 115 5.17 5.16 -7.79
N ASN A 116 5.10 4.52 -8.94
CA ASN A 116 6.26 4.31 -9.82
C ASN A 116 6.52 5.51 -10.74
N ASP A 117 6.21 6.70 -10.26
CA ASP A 117 6.39 7.97 -10.98
C ASP A 117 6.75 9.09 -10.00
N VAL A 118 7.21 10.24 -10.52
CA VAL A 118 7.53 11.43 -9.73
C VAL A 118 6.42 12.47 -9.92
N PHE A 119 5.82 12.92 -8.80
CA PHE A 119 4.72 13.89 -8.84
C PHE A 119 4.96 15.17 -8.03
N GLU A 120 5.89 15.16 -7.06
CA GLU A 120 6.34 16.35 -6.33
C GLU A 120 7.76 16.72 -6.78
N ASN A 121 7.88 17.44 -7.90
CA ASN A 121 9.18 17.73 -8.50
C ASN A 121 10.05 18.70 -7.69
N ASP A 122 9.45 19.47 -6.81
CA ASP A 122 10.07 20.47 -5.94
C ASP A 122 10.45 19.93 -4.55
N ILE A 123 10.10 18.69 -4.24
CA ILE A 123 10.40 18.00 -2.98
C ILE A 123 11.36 16.84 -3.26
N GLU A 124 12.51 16.77 -2.58
CA GLU A 124 13.48 15.68 -2.75
C GLU A 124 13.04 14.38 -2.04
N ASP A 125 12.21 14.50 -1.00
CA ASP A 125 11.72 13.34 -0.24
C ASP A 125 10.89 12.42 -1.12
N PHE A 126 11.08 11.12 -0.94
CA PHE A 126 10.30 10.08 -1.61
C PHE A 126 9.02 9.69 -0.84
N TYR A 127 8.89 10.12 0.42
CA TYR A 127 7.83 9.71 1.34
C TYR A 127 7.00 10.90 1.77
N HIS A 128 5.71 10.87 1.47
CA HIS A 128 4.77 11.96 1.76
C HIS A 128 3.63 11.45 2.63
N TYR A 129 3.47 12.05 3.81
CA TYR A 129 2.43 11.67 4.76
C TYR A 129 1.46 12.82 5.01
N TYR A 130 0.19 12.60 4.68
CA TYR A 130 -0.90 13.57 4.83
C TYR A 130 -1.89 13.10 5.89
N ARG A 131 -2.31 14.04 6.74
CA ARG A 131 -3.32 13.85 7.77
C ARG A 131 -4.07 15.15 8.04
N LEU A 132 -5.22 15.08 8.71
CA LEU A 132 -5.99 16.26 9.10
C LEU A 132 -5.42 16.86 10.38
N VAL A 133 -4.91 18.08 10.29
CA VAL A 133 -4.30 18.81 11.42
C VAL A 133 -4.89 20.20 11.54
N HIS A 134 -4.78 20.81 12.72
CA HIS A 134 -5.03 22.24 12.89
C HIS A 134 -3.89 23.02 12.22
N GLU A 135 -4.22 23.99 11.37
CA GLU A 135 -3.23 24.69 10.55
C GLU A 135 -2.11 25.37 11.37
N GLU A 136 -2.48 26.08 12.43
CA GLU A 136 -1.52 26.77 13.31
C GLU A 136 -0.96 25.89 14.45
N HIS A 137 -1.56 24.71 14.68
CA HIS A 137 -1.21 23.76 15.74
C HIS A 137 -1.19 22.35 15.19
N THR A 138 -0.16 22.02 14.43
CA THR A 138 -0.07 20.74 13.67
C THR A 138 0.05 19.49 14.55
N GLU A 139 0.32 19.67 15.84
CA GLU A 139 0.23 18.58 16.84
C GLU A 139 -1.22 18.18 17.16
N LYS A 140 -2.20 19.07 16.87
CA LYS A 140 -3.62 18.79 17.05
C LYS A 140 -4.19 18.11 15.82
N VAL A 141 -4.42 16.82 15.92
CA VAL A 141 -4.84 15.94 14.83
C VAL A 141 -6.31 15.52 15.01
N ILE A 142 -7.07 15.55 13.92
CA ILE A 142 -8.33 14.81 13.82
C ILE A 142 -7.98 13.44 13.23
N ASP A 143 -7.96 12.42 14.09
CA ASP A 143 -7.59 11.07 13.71
C ASP A 143 -8.71 10.41 12.90
N GLY A 144 -8.44 10.07 11.66
CA GLY A 144 -9.46 9.50 10.78
C GLY A 144 -8.92 9.06 9.42
N LEU A 145 -8.27 9.95 8.68
CA LEU A 145 -7.68 9.66 7.38
C LEU A 145 -6.18 9.91 7.38
N HIS A 146 -5.43 8.89 7.01
CA HIS A 146 -3.99 8.92 6.86
C HIS A 146 -3.64 8.49 5.43
N LEU A 147 -3.06 9.41 4.65
CA LEU A 147 -2.69 9.15 3.27
C LEU A 147 -1.17 9.18 3.14
N VAL A 148 -0.60 8.07 2.74
CA VAL A 148 0.85 7.92 2.53
C VAL A 148 1.09 7.67 1.05
N PHE A 149 1.96 8.49 0.45
CA PHE A 149 2.44 8.30 -0.92
C PHE A 149 3.94 8.07 -0.88
N VAL A 150 4.40 7.10 -1.66
CA VAL A 150 5.82 6.76 -1.79
C VAL A 150 6.19 6.86 -3.26
N GLU A 151 7.04 7.84 -3.62
CA GLU A 151 7.58 8.02 -4.97
C GLU A 151 8.77 7.06 -5.17
N LEU A 152 8.52 5.88 -5.68
CA LEU A 152 9.54 4.83 -5.85
C LEU A 152 10.79 5.29 -6.62
N PRO A 153 10.70 6.11 -7.71
CA PRO A 153 11.87 6.55 -8.45
C PRO A 153 12.82 7.48 -7.67
N LYS A 154 12.33 8.14 -6.60
CA LYS A 154 13.16 8.98 -5.74
C LYS A 154 13.89 8.20 -4.64
N PHE A 155 13.46 6.98 -4.37
CA PHE A 155 14.08 6.18 -3.33
C PHE A 155 15.52 5.81 -3.72
N LYS A 156 16.47 6.12 -2.83
CA LYS A 156 17.88 5.76 -2.95
C LYS A 156 18.32 5.10 -1.65
N PRO A 157 18.78 3.85 -1.68
CA PRO A 157 19.27 3.17 -0.49
C PRO A 157 20.60 3.78 -0.04
N HIS A 158 20.59 4.66 0.97
CA HIS A 158 21.81 5.30 1.47
C HIS A 158 22.46 4.54 2.63
N THR A 159 21.69 3.89 3.48
CA THR A 159 22.19 3.01 4.57
C THR A 159 21.11 2.01 4.98
N ILE A 160 21.54 0.80 5.28
CA ILE A 160 20.62 -0.30 5.71
C ILE A 160 20.26 -0.19 7.20
N SER A 161 20.87 0.73 7.97
CA SER A 161 20.88 0.68 9.44
C SER A 161 19.62 1.21 10.13
N GLU A 162 18.91 2.16 9.51
CA GLU A 162 17.74 2.79 10.12
C GLU A 162 16.46 2.39 9.38
N LYS A 163 15.62 1.53 9.87
CA LYS A 163 14.39 1.01 9.26
C LYS A 163 14.67 -0.08 8.20
N LYS A 164 15.38 -1.11 8.60
CA LYS A 164 15.79 -2.21 7.72
C LYS A 164 14.66 -2.75 6.81
N MET A 165 13.46 -3.02 7.35
CA MET A 165 12.36 -3.56 6.57
C MET A 165 11.80 -2.56 5.54
N GLN A 166 11.74 -1.27 5.86
CA GLN A 166 11.36 -0.24 4.90
C GLN A 166 12.30 -0.23 3.69
N VAL A 167 13.61 -0.27 3.94
CA VAL A 167 14.62 -0.31 2.87
C VAL A 167 14.49 -1.57 2.03
N LEU A 168 14.32 -2.74 2.66
CA LEU A 168 14.21 -4.02 1.96
C LEU A 168 12.96 -4.08 1.05
N TRP A 169 11.81 -3.63 1.54
CA TRP A 169 10.59 -3.57 0.71
C TRP A 169 10.72 -2.58 -0.44
N LEU A 170 11.31 -1.40 -0.20
CA LEU A 170 11.51 -0.42 -1.27
C LEU A 170 12.53 -0.91 -2.31
N ARG A 171 13.61 -1.56 -1.89
CA ARG A 171 14.57 -2.21 -2.79
C ARG A 171 13.92 -3.34 -3.61
N PHE A 172 13.12 -4.18 -2.96
CA PHE A 172 12.35 -5.21 -3.66
C PHE A 172 11.48 -4.63 -4.77
N LEU A 173 10.75 -3.54 -4.48
CA LEU A 173 9.87 -2.90 -5.46
C LEU A 173 10.62 -2.11 -6.55
N THR A 174 11.86 -1.64 -6.30
CA THR A 174 12.60 -0.81 -7.25
C THR A 174 13.70 -1.54 -8.00
N GLU A 175 14.29 -2.58 -7.40
CA GLU A 175 15.44 -3.30 -7.97
C GLU A 175 15.05 -4.61 -8.65
N ILE A 176 13.86 -5.18 -8.32
CA ILE A 176 13.38 -6.42 -8.93
C ILE A 176 12.46 -6.08 -10.10
N GLY A 177 12.75 -6.65 -11.26
CA GLY A 177 11.99 -6.48 -12.49
C GLY A 177 12.29 -7.59 -13.48
N GLU A 178 11.75 -7.51 -14.70
CA GLU A 178 11.91 -8.54 -15.75
C GLU A 178 13.38 -8.75 -16.16
N ASP A 179 14.19 -7.70 -16.14
CA ASP A 179 15.61 -7.74 -16.50
C ASP A 179 16.55 -8.13 -15.35
N THR A 180 16.02 -8.44 -14.15
CA THR A 180 16.84 -8.77 -12.99
C THR A 180 17.55 -10.10 -13.19
N LYS A 181 18.89 -10.06 -13.33
CA LYS A 181 19.72 -11.25 -13.51
C LYS A 181 20.22 -11.84 -12.19
N GLU A 182 20.48 -10.97 -11.23
CA GLU A 182 20.99 -11.36 -9.90
C GLU A 182 20.20 -10.60 -8.84
N VAL A 183 19.66 -11.33 -7.89
CA VAL A 183 18.94 -10.74 -6.75
C VAL A 183 19.94 -10.36 -5.67
N PRO A 184 19.89 -9.14 -5.12
CA PRO A 184 20.74 -8.75 -4.00
C PRO A 184 20.62 -9.68 -2.81
N VAL A 185 21.77 -10.04 -2.22
CA VAL A 185 21.84 -11.03 -1.11
C VAL A 185 20.99 -10.61 0.08
N GLU A 186 20.95 -9.33 0.39
CA GLU A 186 20.19 -8.79 1.51
C GLU A 186 18.67 -9.02 1.36
N LEU A 187 18.17 -9.05 0.12
CA LEU A 187 16.76 -9.37 -0.16
C LEU A 187 16.47 -10.85 0.04
N VAL A 188 17.41 -11.72 -0.34
CA VAL A 188 17.27 -13.18 -0.19
C VAL A 188 17.42 -13.63 1.26
N GLU A 189 18.21 -12.91 2.06
CA GLU A 189 18.43 -13.24 3.49
C GLU A 189 17.23 -12.90 4.38
N ASN A 190 16.34 -12.03 3.93
CA ASN A 190 15.13 -11.69 4.69
C ASN A 190 13.98 -12.63 4.31
N ALA A 191 13.35 -13.26 5.30
CA ALA A 191 12.35 -14.30 5.08
C ALA A 191 11.12 -13.82 4.32
N GLU A 192 10.58 -12.63 4.67
CA GLU A 192 9.38 -12.09 4.04
C GLU A 192 9.66 -11.65 2.59
N VAL A 193 10.79 -10.97 2.37
CA VAL A 193 11.17 -10.53 1.02
C VAL A 193 11.54 -11.73 0.14
N LYS A 194 12.19 -12.75 0.70
CA LYS A 194 12.47 -14.01 -0.01
C LYS A 194 11.18 -14.70 -0.44
N GLN A 195 10.19 -14.80 0.44
CA GLN A 195 8.86 -15.35 0.09
C GLN A 195 8.22 -14.55 -1.05
N ALA A 196 8.29 -13.22 -1.00
CA ALA A 196 7.78 -12.37 -2.09
C ALA A 196 8.53 -12.59 -3.42
N LEU A 197 9.86 -12.79 -3.38
CA LEU A 197 10.66 -13.14 -4.55
C LEU A 197 10.25 -14.47 -5.17
N GLU A 198 9.99 -15.50 -4.33
CA GLU A 198 9.52 -16.81 -4.78
C GLU A 198 8.15 -16.71 -5.50
N ILE A 199 7.27 -15.79 -5.06
CA ILE A 199 5.99 -15.52 -5.72
C ILE A 199 6.17 -14.81 -7.07
N VAL A 200 7.19 -13.95 -7.21
CA VAL A 200 7.50 -13.24 -8.46
C VAL A 200 8.05 -14.17 -9.53
N GLU A 201 8.65 -15.29 -9.15
CA GLU A 201 9.21 -16.23 -10.12
C GLU A 201 8.13 -16.73 -11.10
N GLU A 202 8.44 -16.68 -12.39
CA GLU A 202 7.52 -17.07 -13.48
C GLU A 202 6.94 -18.48 -13.29
N SER A 203 7.75 -19.39 -12.79
CA SER A 203 7.34 -20.78 -12.49
C SER A 203 6.25 -20.92 -11.44
N ALA A 204 5.99 -19.87 -10.64
CA ALA A 204 4.93 -19.85 -9.64
C ALA A 204 3.54 -19.51 -10.21
N TYR A 205 3.47 -19.09 -11.49
CA TYR A 205 2.20 -18.73 -12.13
C TYR A 205 1.59 -19.90 -12.94
N THR A 206 0.27 -19.97 -12.95
CA THR A 206 -0.47 -20.84 -13.88
C THR A 206 -0.49 -20.25 -15.28
N ASP A 207 -0.75 -21.06 -16.32
CA ASP A 207 -0.87 -20.58 -17.71
C ASP A 207 -1.88 -19.43 -17.87
N LYS A 208 -2.97 -19.45 -17.08
CA LYS A 208 -3.98 -18.41 -17.09
C LYS A 208 -3.46 -17.10 -16.49
N GLU A 209 -2.68 -17.20 -15.42
CA GLU A 209 -2.06 -16.06 -14.74
C GLU A 209 -0.98 -15.44 -15.59
N LEU A 210 -0.14 -16.25 -16.24
CA LEU A 210 0.86 -15.79 -17.21
C LEU A 210 0.21 -15.05 -18.40
N ALA A 211 -0.90 -15.57 -18.94
CA ALA A 211 -1.63 -14.90 -20.02
C ALA A 211 -2.30 -13.58 -19.58
N GLN A 212 -2.59 -13.38 -18.30
CA GLN A 212 -3.05 -12.10 -17.76
C GLN A 212 -1.88 -11.13 -17.53
N TYR A 213 -0.74 -11.64 -17.07
CA TYR A 213 0.48 -10.89 -16.89
C TYR A 213 0.95 -10.27 -18.21
N ASP A 214 1.02 -11.07 -19.28
CA ASP A 214 1.39 -10.62 -20.63
C ASP A 214 0.49 -9.50 -21.19
N LYS A 215 -0.78 -9.47 -20.77
CA LYS A 215 -1.72 -8.41 -21.17
C LYS A 215 -1.57 -7.11 -20.40
N PHE A 216 -0.90 -7.14 -19.26
CA PHE A 216 -0.65 -5.96 -18.46
C PHE A 216 0.38 -5.03 -19.11
N TRP A 217 1.39 -5.62 -19.74
CA TRP A 217 2.45 -4.92 -20.48
C TRP A 217 2.11 -4.77 -21.97
#